data_f27b691109d975a16d2b1bf6494f9bf0
#
_entry.id   f27b691109d975a16d2b1bf6494f9bf0
#
_cell.length_a   1.000
_cell.length_b   1.000
_cell.length_c   1.000
_cell.angle_alpha   90.00
_cell.angle_beta   90.00
_cell.angle_gamma   90.00
#
_symmetry.space_group_name_H-M   'P 1'
#
loop_
_entity.id
_entity.type
_entity.pdbx_description
1 polymer ?
#
loop_
_entity_poly.entity_id
_entity_poly.type
_entity_poly.pdbx_seq_one_letter_code
_entity_poly.pdbx_strand_id
1 'polypeptide(L)'
;MKLNIIDKVRSYISPSAALEIAKLRTATALFGNGLYDGAVQTPHYDVSIWGTTEDEDITDLPTLRATSRDKYKNNGFYKGVIQAATDHVVGSGLKSKSTIKYKQIPGLTEERAKDIEAAFDNYFNSWAESTICDITAKDNFYSLQRLAYKVYKKDGDSFASLPLTPIGERKTIQVNLIGAENIASNVAEFIEGIRVSKNKMPLQYSIAQSDNTYKIVSAFSKGKRNILHVFERERAKQVRGIPFLTPVMRDVDAIDQYMRYELTAAKLAAIFFGSIQTAAKEDVFGGGGEVDLTTGEQQQTVKNTVKENSITQLAIGDELKIHQQGRDNPNYDKFIMTSLQKVSSESRIPLEIILAQFVSSYSASRAAMLQMMKFVNPERMNFINSFCKPTREQVITWGILQGDLIVPDFFENRAAYLKAIWIGDPMGSVDPVKDVKAHILAIDNHLGTREKSTSDLGHGDFETNVEILKKEDELLKPLIPEEEVNNDNN
;
A
#
# COMPACT_ATOMS: atom_id res chain seq x y z
N MET A 1 29.54 11.86 21.49
CA MET A 1 30.35 11.47 20.31
C MET A 1 31.81 11.52 20.70
N LYS A 2 32.54 10.39 20.65
CA LYS A 2 33.97 10.38 21.03
C LYS A 2 34.81 10.87 19.85
N LEU A 3 35.57 11.93 20.03
CA LEU A 3 36.52 12.45 19.04
C LEU A 3 37.59 11.39 18.70
N ASN A 4 37.85 11.19 17.42
CA ASN A 4 38.89 10.27 16.95
C ASN A 4 40.28 10.84 17.30
N ILE A 5 41.29 10.01 17.49
CA ILE A 5 42.63 10.43 17.91
C ILE A 5 43.22 11.48 16.96
N ILE A 6 43.00 11.34 15.65
CA ILE A 6 43.43 12.28 14.63
C ILE A 6 42.78 13.68 14.80
N ASP A 7 41.51 13.72 15.21
CA ASP A 7 40.80 14.98 15.41
C ASP A 7 41.22 15.70 16.68
N LYS A 8 41.64 14.95 17.71
CA LYS A 8 42.25 15.52 18.91
C LYS A 8 43.60 16.17 18.61
N VAL A 9 44.41 15.55 17.77
CA VAL A 9 45.70 16.11 17.33
C VAL A 9 45.50 17.36 16.46
N ARG A 10 44.55 17.35 15.52
CA ARG A 10 44.22 18.52 14.69
C ARG A 10 43.63 19.68 15.49
N SER A 11 42.82 19.42 16.52
CA SER A 11 42.26 20.46 17.35
C SER A 11 43.32 21.21 18.19
N TYR A 12 44.45 20.55 18.46
CA TYR A 12 45.58 21.14 19.14
C TYR A 12 46.44 22.05 18.23
N ILE A 13 46.50 21.72 16.93
CA ILE A 13 47.36 22.41 15.97
C ILE A 13 46.65 23.61 15.29
N SER A 14 45.31 23.52 15.09
CA SER A 14 44.53 24.61 14.49
C SER A 14 43.09 24.60 15.00
N PRO A 15 42.73 25.50 15.94
CA PRO A 15 41.37 25.64 16.46
C PRO A 15 40.32 25.97 15.41
N SER A 16 40.68 26.68 14.33
CA SER A 16 39.79 27.00 13.22
C SER A 16 39.44 25.77 12.38
N ALA A 17 40.41 24.91 12.10
CA ALA A 17 40.16 23.64 11.39
C ALA A 17 39.34 22.65 12.23
N ALA A 18 39.52 22.66 13.56
CA ALA A 18 38.68 21.87 14.47
C ALA A 18 37.23 22.33 14.48
N LEU A 19 37.01 23.65 14.40
CA LEU A 19 35.67 24.24 14.32
C LEU A 19 34.97 23.90 12.98
N GLU A 20 35.69 23.91 11.88
CA GLU A 20 35.17 23.50 10.57
C GLU A 20 34.83 22.02 10.52
N ILE A 21 35.70 21.16 11.04
CA ILE A 21 35.41 19.72 11.14
C ILE A 21 34.23 19.44 12.09
N ALA A 22 34.12 20.18 13.20
CA ALA A 22 32.99 20.08 14.10
C ALA A 22 31.69 20.57 13.41
N LYS A 23 31.74 21.68 12.66
CA LYS A 23 30.61 22.16 11.86
C LYS A 23 30.21 21.17 10.77
N LEU A 24 31.18 20.62 10.02
CA LEU A 24 30.94 19.57 9.01
C LEU A 24 30.32 18.31 9.63
N ARG A 25 30.82 17.86 10.78
CA ARG A 25 30.25 16.67 11.46
C ARG A 25 28.89 16.94 12.08
N THR A 26 28.67 18.14 12.60
CA THR A 26 27.35 18.55 13.10
C THR A 26 26.38 18.68 11.94
N ALA A 27 26.82 19.23 10.81
CA ALA A 27 26.06 19.25 9.57
C ALA A 27 25.75 17.81 9.08
N THR A 28 26.75 16.92 9.01
CA THR A 28 26.54 15.51 8.62
C THR A 28 25.63 14.76 9.60
N ALA A 29 25.70 15.06 10.89
CA ALA A 29 24.82 14.47 11.91
C ALA A 29 23.39 15.06 11.88
N LEU A 30 23.26 16.35 11.52
CA LEU A 30 21.98 17.04 11.35
C LEU A 30 21.33 16.74 10.00
N PHE A 31 22.14 16.51 8.95
CA PHE A 31 21.65 16.28 7.60
C PHE A 31 21.51 14.80 7.26
N GLY A 32 21.81 13.90 8.18
CA GLY A 32 21.61 12.44 8.03
C GLY A 32 22.03 11.90 6.64
N ASN A 33 22.75 10.83 6.57
CA ASN A 33 23.14 10.17 5.30
C ASN A 33 21.98 9.36 4.68
N GLY A 34 20.73 9.82 4.83
CA GLY A 34 19.58 9.13 4.27
C GLY A 34 19.51 9.30 2.74
N LEU A 35 19.39 8.19 2.02
CA LEU A 35 19.25 8.14 0.56
C LEU A 35 17.86 8.56 0.07
N TYR A 36 16.88 8.52 0.96
CA TYR A 36 15.50 8.89 0.68
C TYR A 36 15.09 10.06 1.57
N ASP A 37 14.43 11.05 0.98
CA ASP A 37 13.88 12.19 1.70
C ASP A 37 12.96 11.80 2.87
N GLY A 38 12.29 10.65 2.78
CA GLY A 38 11.47 10.10 3.86
C GLY A 38 12.24 9.62 5.09
N ALA A 39 13.54 9.36 4.98
CA ALA A 39 14.42 8.96 6.08
C ALA A 39 15.23 10.11 6.68
N VAL A 40 15.37 11.23 5.98
CA VAL A 40 16.13 12.41 6.40
C VAL A 40 15.22 13.42 7.08
N GLN A 41 15.60 13.90 8.26
CA GLN A 41 14.80 14.86 9.03
C GLN A 41 15.05 16.35 8.67
N THR A 42 15.89 16.67 7.69
CA THR A 42 16.29 18.03 7.35
C THR A 42 15.80 18.46 5.97
N PRO A 43 15.52 19.77 5.75
CA PRO A 43 14.88 20.27 4.52
C PRO A 43 15.83 20.56 3.33
N HIS A 44 17.12 20.21 3.37
CA HIS A 44 18.04 20.53 2.29
C HIS A 44 18.58 19.30 1.56
N TYR A 45 18.51 19.43 0.24
CA TYR A 45 19.01 18.53 -0.76
C TYR A 45 20.53 18.63 -0.83
N ASP A 46 21.24 17.64 -0.31
CA ASP A 46 22.61 17.37 -0.75
C ASP A 46 22.63 16.00 -1.41
N VAL A 47 22.67 16.01 -2.73
CA VAL A 47 22.82 14.78 -3.50
C VAL A 47 24.23 14.27 -3.26
N SER A 48 24.40 13.18 -2.55
CA SER A 48 25.67 12.45 -2.49
C SER A 48 26.06 12.06 -3.91
N ILE A 49 27.15 12.62 -4.41
CA ILE A 49 27.70 12.37 -5.76
C ILE A 49 28.23 10.91 -5.86
N TRP A 50 28.44 10.26 -4.73
CA TRP A 50 28.83 8.86 -4.63
C TRP A 50 27.58 8.01 -4.75
N GLY A 51 27.45 7.33 -5.89
CA GLY A 51 26.29 6.52 -6.21
C GLY A 51 25.92 5.60 -5.05
N THR A 52 24.65 5.67 -4.69
CA THR A 52 24.05 4.87 -3.62
C THR A 52 24.21 3.40 -3.91
N THR A 53 24.80 2.68 -2.97
CA THR A 53 24.88 1.22 -3.05
C THR A 53 23.58 0.57 -2.58
N GLU A 54 23.33 -0.67 -2.99
CA GLU A 54 22.15 -1.43 -2.51
C GLU A 54 22.15 -1.60 -0.98
N ASP A 55 23.33 -1.56 -0.36
CA ASP A 55 23.51 -1.74 1.09
C ASP A 55 23.11 -0.46 1.86
N GLU A 56 23.16 0.71 1.23
CA GLU A 56 22.74 1.99 1.83
C GLU A 56 21.22 2.11 1.91
N ASP A 57 20.48 1.65 0.89
CA ASP A 57 19.00 1.60 0.92
C ASP A 57 18.49 0.79 2.12
N ILE A 58 19.21 -0.27 2.47
CA ILE A 58 18.86 -1.17 3.57
C ILE A 58 19.01 -0.48 4.93
N THR A 59 19.98 0.42 5.08
CA THR A 59 20.22 1.15 6.33
C THR A 59 19.05 2.05 6.71
N ASP A 60 18.38 2.66 5.73
CA ASP A 60 17.24 3.56 5.95
C ASP A 60 15.90 2.82 6.13
N LEU A 61 15.86 1.55 5.75
CA LEU A 61 14.62 0.77 5.68
C LEU A 61 13.82 0.70 6.99
N PRO A 62 14.43 0.51 8.19
CA PRO A 62 13.68 0.53 9.45
C PRO A 62 12.98 1.87 9.70
N THR A 63 13.66 2.99 9.42
CA THR A 63 13.12 4.34 9.55
C THR A 63 11.99 4.59 8.56
N LEU A 64 12.17 4.19 7.30
CA LEU A 64 11.15 4.31 6.24
C LEU A 64 9.89 3.53 6.59
N ARG A 65 10.02 2.31 7.10
CA ARG A 65 8.89 1.49 7.56
C ARG A 65 8.16 2.11 8.75
N ALA A 66 8.91 2.59 9.73
CA ALA A 66 8.32 3.26 10.90
C ALA A 66 7.52 4.50 10.46
N THR A 67 8.10 5.32 9.60
CA THR A 67 7.47 6.52 9.02
C THR A 67 6.22 6.14 8.21
N SER A 68 6.31 5.16 7.33
CA SER A 68 5.18 4.68 6.53
C SER A 68 4.01 4.20 7.39
N ARG A 69 4.30 3.44 8.46
CA ARG A 69 3.29 2.95 9.39
C ARG A 69 2.62 4.08 10.19
N ASP A 70 3.40 5.07 10.59
CA ASP A 70 2.86 6.26 11.26
C ASP A 70 1.94 7.03 10.30
N LYS A 71 2.38 7.31 9.09
CA LYS A 71 1.56 7.96 8.05
C LYS A 71 0.28 7.18 7.75
N TYR A 72 0.38 5.87 7.61
CA TYR A 72 -0.79 5.02 7.35
C TYR A 72 -1.83 5.09 8.48
N LYS A 73 -1.40 5.30 9.73
CA LYS A 73 -2.30 5.47 10.88
C LYS A 73 -2.91 6.86 10.96
N ASN A 74 -2.10 7.88 10.71
CA ASN A 74 -2.40 9.25 11.10
C ASN A 74 -2.71 10.19 9.93
N ASN A 75 -2.46 9.78 8.68
CA ASN A 75 -2.71 10.61 7.50
C ASN A 75 -3.73 9.95 6.56
N GLY A 76 -4.84 10.66 6.29
CA GLY A 76 -5.94 10.16 5.46
C GLY A 76 -5.56 9.98 4.00
N PHE A 77 -4.80 10.90 3.40
CA PHE A 77 -4.37 10.81 2.01
C PHE A 77 -3.41 9.64 1.80
N TYR A 78 -2.42 9.49 2.66
CA TYR A 78 -1.47 8.37 2.61
C TYR A 78 -2.18 7.01 2.70
N LYS A 79 -3.09 6.88 3.67
CA LYS A 79 -3.92 5.68 3.82
C LYS A 79 -4.81 5.45 2.61
N GLY A 80 -5.44 6.50 2.10
CA GLY A 80 -6.34 6.46 0.94
C GLY A 80 -5.64 5.92 -0.31
N VAL A 81 -4.42 6.36 -0.61
CA VAL A 81 -3.64 5.86 -1.74
C VAL A 81 -3.34 4.36 -1.62
N ILE A 82 -2.89 3.89 -0.45
CA ILE A 82 -2.61 2.46 -0.24
C ILE A 82 -3.89 1.62 -0.32
N GLN A 83 -5.01 2.14 0.19
CA GLN A 83 -6.30 1.47 0.07
C GLN A 83 -6.77 1.41 -1.37
N ALA A 84 -6.70 2.52 -2.13
CA ALA A 84 -7.05 2.56 -3.54
C ALA A 84 -6.21 1.55 -4.36
N ALA A 85 -4.88 1.49 -4.13
CA ALA A 85 -4.04 0.47 -4.74
C ALA A 85 -4.52 -0.95 -4.41
N THR A 86 -4.87 -1.22 -3.15
CA THR A 86 -5.34 -2.53 -2.70
C THR A 86 -6.68 -2.90 -3.34
N ASP A 87 -7.61 -1.95 -3.39
CA ASP A 87 -8.97 -2.17 -3.90
C ASP A 87 -8.98 -2.39 -5.42
N HIS A 88 -8.10 -1.74 -6.17
CA HIS A 88 -8.02 -1.92 -7.62
C HIS A 88 -7.13 -3.10 -8.05
N VAL A 89 -6.09 -3.45 -7.30
CA VAL A 89 -5.20 -4.56 -7.65
C VAL A 89 -5.77 -5.89 -7.21
N VAL A 90 -6.19 -6.00 -5.97
CA VAL A 90 -6.72 -7.25 -5.37
C VAL A 90 -8.23 -7.28 -5.37
N GLY A 91 -8.88 -6.17 -5.05
CA GLY A 91 -10.33 -6.04 -5.01
C GLY A 91 -10.98 -6.99 -4.02
N SER A 92 -11.99 -7.73 -4.44
CA SER A 92 -12.67 -8.77 -3.65
C SER A 92 -11.83 -10.04 -3.46
N GLY A 93 -10.69 -10.14 -4.16
CA GLY A 93 -9.78 -11.27 -4.18
C GLY A 93 -9.53 -11.79 -5.60
N LEU A 94 -8.30 -12.21 -5.85
CA LEU A 94 -7.90 -12.79 -7.12
C LEU A 94 -8.29 -14.26 -7.15
N LYS A 95 -9.21 -14.61 -8.03
CA LYS A 95 -9.73 -15.98 -8.22
C LYS A 95 -8.95 -16.68 -9.32
N SER A 96 -8.72 -17.98 -9.17
CA SER A 96 -8.03 -18.78 -10.18
C SER A 96 -9.00 -19.72 -10.89
N LYS A 97 -8.77 -19.91 -12.20
CA LYS A 97 -9.41 -20.94 -13.01
C LYS A 97 -8.33 -21.83 -13.62
N SER A 98 -8.43 -23.12 -13.44
CA SER A 98 -7.49 -24.11 -14.01
C SER A 98 -7.52 -24.06 -15.54
N THR A 99 -6.34 -24.23 -16.16
CA THR A 99 -6.20 -24.28 -17.64
C THR A 99 -5.10 -25.27 -17.98
N ILE A 100 -5.40 -26.55 -17.88
CA ILE A 100 -4.44 -27.65 -18.06
C ILE A 100 -3.99 -27.70 -19.53
N LYS A 101 -2.69 -27.78 -19.73
CA LYS A 101 -2.11 -27.92 -21.08
C LYS A 101 -2.12 -29.39 -21.51
N TYR A 102 -3.32 -29.99 -21.66
CA TYR A 102 -3.52 -31.41 -21.90
C TYR A 102 -2.73 -31.95 -23.10
N LYS A 103 -2.53 -31.13 -24.16
CA LYS A 103 -1.71 -31.50 -25.34
C LYS A 103 -0.24 -31.74 -25.01
N GLN A 104 0.24 -31.28 -23.83
CA GLN A 104 1.60 -31.48 -23.37
C GLN A 104 1.74 -32.72 -22.46
N ILE A 105 0.62 -33.38 -22.16
CA ILE A 105 0.55 -34.51 -21.23
C ILE A 105 0.20 -35.78 -22.04
N PRO A 106 1.11 -36.76 -22.15
CA PRO A 106 0.85 -37.97 -22.90
C PRO A 106 -0.39 -38.72 -22.38
N GLY A 107 -1.30 -39.11 -23.28
CA GLY A 107 -2.46 -39.91 -22.93
C GLY A 107 -3.62 -39.17 -22.24
N LEU A 108 -3.51 -37.84 -22.04
CA LEU A 108 -4.59 -37.06 -21.45
C LEU A 108 -5.54 -36.53 -22.55
N THR A 109 -6.82 -36.90 -22.47
CA THR A 109 -7.86 -36.36 -23.36
C THR A 109 -8.37 -35.00 -22.85
N GLU A 110 -8.99 -34.23 -23.76
CA GLU A 110 -9.56 -32.93 -23.39
C GLU A 110 -10.68 -33.04 -22.35
N GLU A 111 -11.56 -34.04 -22.51
CA GLU A 111 -12.65 -34.29 -21.54
C GLU A 111 -12.11 -34.60 -20.14
N ARG A 112 -11.10 -35.49 -20.07
CA ARG A 112 -10.48 -35.81 -18.79
C ARG A 112 -9.75 -34.64 -18.18
N ALA A 113 -9.16 -33.78 -19.00
CA ALA A 113 -8.52 -32.53 -18.53
C ALA A 113 -9.56 -31.58 -17.89
N LYS A 114 -10.74 -31.42 -18.49
CA LYS A 114 -11.83 -30.61 -17.93
C LYS A 114 -12.34 -31.15 -16.59
N ASP A 115 -12.47 -32.48 -16.46
CA ASP A 115 -12.83 -33.08 -15.16
C ASP A 115 -11.80 -32.76 -14.07
N ILE A 116 -10.51 -32.83 -14.42
CA ILE A 116 -9.42 -32.53 -13.49
C ILE A 116 -9.38 -31.04 -13.19
N GLU A 117 -9.62 -30.16 -14.16
CA GLU A 117 -9.73 -28.73 -13.96
C GLU A 117 -10.83 -28.39 -12.96
N ALA A 118 -12.02 -28.94 -13.14
CA ALA A 118 -13.14 -28.75 -12.23
C ALA A 118 -12.84 -29.28 -10.83
N ALA A 119 -12.19 -30.46 -10.72
CA ALA A 119 -11.77 -31.01 -9.44
C ALA A 119 -10.76 -30.12 -8.72
N PHE A 120 -9.77 -29.56 -9.45
CA PHE A 120 -8.79 -28.64 -8.90
C PHE A 120 -9.40 -27.34 -8.41
N ASP A 121 -10.31 -26.77 -9.20
CA ASP A 121 -10.97 -25.50 -8.87
C ASP A 121 -11.91 -25.68 -7.66
N ASN A 122 -12.69 -26.75 -7.61
CA ASN A 122 -13.54 -27.07 -6.47
C ASN A 122 -12.73 -27.28 -5.18
N TYR A 123 -11.63 -28.04 -5.27
CA TYR A 123 -10.77 -28.31 -4.13
C TYR A 123 -10.12 -27.03 -3.61
N PHE A 124 -9.55 -26.22 -4.51
CA PHE A 124 -8.89 -24.98 -4.14
C PHE A 124 -9.88 -23.93 -3.62
N ASN A 125 -11.05 -23.78 -4.26
CA ASN A 125 -12.06 -22.80 -3.83
C ASN A 125 -12.62 -23.15 -2.45
N SER A 126 -12.91 -24.43 -2.18
CA SER A 126 -13.36 -24.86 -0.86
C SER A 126 -12.34 -24.53 0.24
N TRP A 127 -11.06 -24.68 -0.05
CA TRP A 127 -9.97 -24.27 0.85
C TRP A 127 -9.87 -22.75 0.97
N ALA A 128 -9.94 -22.03 -0.15
CA ALA A 128 -9.72 -20.57 -0.22
C ALA A 128 -10.86 -19.77 0.44
N GLU A 129 -12.09 -20.26 0.35
CA GLU A 129 -13.28 -19.63 0.95
C GLU A 129 -13.41 -19.90 2.45
N SER A 130 -12.76 -20.94 2.93
CA SER A 130 -12.77 -21.31 4.35
C SER A 130 -11.72 -20.53 5.14
N THR A 131 -12.00 -20.20 6.40
CA THR A 131 -11.02 -19.64 7.34
C THR A 131 -9.95 -20.66 7.78
N ILE A 132 -10.11 -21.92 7.42
CA ILE A 132 -9.11 -22.99 7.66
C ILE A 132 -7.79 -22.69 6.93
N CYS A 133 -7.83 -21.93 5.84
CA CYS A 133 -6.64 -21.54 5.10
C CYS A 133 -5.71 -20.59 5.87
N ASP A 134 -6.22 -19.89 6.89
CA ASP A 134 -5.46 -18.98 7.73
C ASP A 134 -5.02 -19.67 9.04
N ILE A 135 -3.75 -19.51 9.42
CA ILE A 135 -3.22 -20.06 10.67
C ILE A 135 -3.90 -19.45 11.90
N THR A 136 -4.42 -18.22 11.77
CA THR A 136 -5.16 -17.53 12.83
C THR A 136 -6.66 -17.84 12.81
N ALA A 137 -7.13 -18.55 11.79
CA ALA A 137 -8.53 -18.92 11.56
C ALA A 137 -9.51 -17.72 11.53
N LYS A 138 -9.04 -16.53 11.13
CA LYS A 138 -9.83 -15.30 11.07
C LYS A 138 -10.29 -14.96 9.67
N ASP A 139 -9.41 -15.16 8.70
CA ASP A 139 -9.58 -14.68 7.34
C ASP A 139 -9.64 -15.84 6.35
N ASN A 140 -10.38 -15.66 5.26
CA ASN A 140 -10.29 -16.53 4.11
C ASN A 140 -9.10 -16.10 3.20
N PHE A 141 -8.78 -16.90 2.20
CA PHE A 141 -7.63 -16.64 1.34
C PHE A 141 -7.70 -15.30 0.60
N TYR A 142 -8.89 -14.85 0.23
CA TYR A 142 -9.10 -13.58 -0.48
C TYR A 142 -8.87 -12.38 0.44
N SER A 143 -9.29 -12.46 1.70
CA SER A 143 -8.97 -11.46 2.73
C SER A 143 -7.47 -11.44 3.05
N LEU A 144 -6.82 -12.62 3.10
CA LEU A 144 -5.36 -12.72 3.28
C LEU A 144 -4.59 -12.11 2.10
N GLN A 145 -5.07 -12.25 0.86
CA GLN A 145 -4.50 -11.57 -0.30
C GLN A 145 -4.52 -10.04 -0.12
N ARG A 146 -5.68 -9.49 0.29
CA ARG A 146 -5.82 -8.04 0.55
C ARG A 146 -4.87 -7.58 1.66
N LEU A 147 -4.78 -8.34 2.73
CA LEU A 147 -3.89 -8.03 3.86
C LEU A 147 -2.43 -8.09 3.43
N ALA A 148 -2.02 -9.16 2.74
CA ALA A 148 -0.65 -9.33 2.25
C ALA A 148 -0.23 -8.21 1.29
N TYR A 149 -1.10 -7.82 0.35
CA TYR A 149 -0.85 -6.73 -0.59
C TYR A 149 -0.76 -5.37 0.13
N LYS A 150 -1.64 -5.11 1.08
CA LYS A 150 -1.63 -3.90 1.90
C LYS A 150 -0.34 -3.77 2.72
N VAL A 151 0.12 -4.86 3.35
CA VAL A 151 1.39 -4.90 4.07
C VAL A 151 2.54 -4.64 3.12
N TYR A 152 2.56 -5.28 1.96
CA TYR A 152 3.56 -5.05 0.93
C TYR A 152 3.67 -3.57 0.53
N LYS A 153 2.57 -2.91 0.22
CA LYS A 153 2.60 -1.48 -0.17
C LYS A 153 2.97 -0.55 0.99
N LYS A 154 2.55 -0.89 2.21
CA LYS A 154 2.84 -0.08 3.40
C LYS A 154 4.28 -0.24 3.89
N ASP A 155 4.77 -1.48 3.97
CA ASP A 155 6.05 -1.79 4.60
C ASP A 155 7.19 -2.06 3.59
N GLY A 156 6.86 -2.05 2.29
CA GLY A 156 7.79 -2.33 1.18
C GLY A 156 7.83 -3.80 0.80
N ASP A 157 7.65 -4.70 1.75
CA ASP A 157 7.57 -6.14 1.51
C ASP A 157 6.56 -6.84 2.43
N SER A 158 6.10 -8.00 2.00
CA SER A 158 5.24 -8.89 2.77
C SER A 158 5.77 -10.32 2.66
N PHE A 159 5.69 -11.06 3.76
CA PHE A 159 6.15 -12.44 3.84
C PHE A 159 5.02 -13.36 4.26
N ALA A 160 5.07 -14.59 3.74
CA ALA A 160 4.19 -15.63 4.21
C ALA A 160 4.93 -16.99 4.24
N SER A 161 4.64 -17.81 5.23
CA SER A 161 4.98 -19.22 5.23
C SER A 161 3.73 -20.06 4.99
N LEU A 162 3.93 -21.26 4.44
CA LEU A 162 2.86 -22.20 4.14
C LEU A 162 3.07 -23.49 4.95
N PRO A 163 2.88 -23.44 6.29
CA PRO A 163 3.02 -24.61 7.14
C PRO A 163 1.93 -25.64 6.84
N LEU A 164 2.30 -26.90 7.03
CA LEU A 164 1.37 -28.02 7.02
C LEU A 164 0.91 -28.27 8.45
N THR A 165 -0.34 -27.91 8.75
CA THR A 165 -0.88 -27.93 10.11
C THR A 165 -1.93 -29.05 10.25
N PRO A 166 -1.90 -29.82 11.35
CA PRO A 166 -2.95 -30.78 11.64
C PRO A 166 -4.26 -30.06 12.01
N ILE A 167 -5.36 -30.47 11.37
CA ILE A 167 -6.72 -30.02 11.68
C ILE A 167 -7.57 -31.27 11.80
N GLY A 168 -7.90 -31.64 13.03
CA GLY A 168 -8.51 -32.94 13.32
C GLY A 168 -7.57 -34.09 12.91
N GLU A 169 -8.09 -35.06 12.16
CA GLU A 169 -7.33 -36.21 11.67
C GLU A 169 -6.52 -35.91 10.39
N ARG A 170 -6.77 -34.81 9.74
CA ARG A 170 -6.11 -34.41 8.47
C ARG A 170 -5.08 -33.31 8.67
N LYS A 171 -4.23 -33.15 7.67
CA LYS A 171 -3.31 -32.01 7.60
C LYS A 171 -3.69 -31.11 6.43
N THR A 172 -3.62 -29.81 6.62
CA THR A 172 -3.87 -28.85 5.54
C THR A 172 -2.76 -27.83 5.47
N ILE A 173 -2.60 -27.23 4.29
CA ILE A 173 -1.73 -26.06 4.11
C ILE A 173 -2.46 -24.85 4.70
N GLN A 174 -1.78 -24.11 5.56
CA GLN A 174 -2.27 -22.82 6.07
C GLN A 174 -1.34 -21.70 5.65
N VAL A 175 -1.90 -20.51 5.46
CA VAL A 175 -1.11 -19.30 5.23
C VAL A 175 -0.82 -18.66 6.58
N ASN A 176 0.46 -18.43 6.85
CA ASN A 176 0.92 -17.65 8.00
C ASN A 176 1.61 -16.40 7.47
N LEU A 177 0.92 -15.25 7.54
CA LEU A 177 1.50 -13.95 7.19
C LEU A 177 2.50 -13.52 8.26
N ILE A 178 3.65 -13.04 7.82
CA ILE A 178 4.75 -12.61 8.68
C ILE A 178 5.01 -11.13 8.38
N GLY A 179 4.95 -10.30 9.42
CA GLY A 179 5.26 -8.87 9.27
C GLY A 179 6.69 -8.63 8.84
N ALA A 180 6.92 -7.60 8.04
CA ALA A 180 8.24 -7.25 7.54
C ALA A 180 9.26 -6.99 8.66
N GLU A 181 8.80 -6.51 9.83
CA GLU A 181 9.58 -6.29 11.05
C GLU A 181 10.08 -7.58 11.69
N ASN A 182 9.35 -8.67 11.52
CA ASN A 182 9.71 -9.96 12.09
C ASN A 182 10.77 -10.68 11.26
N ILE A 183 11.07 -10.21 10.06
CA ILE A 183 12.20 -10.69 9.26
C ILE A 183 13.40 -9.82 9.62
N ALA A 184 14.14 -10.25 10.63
CA ALA A 184 15.27 -9.55 11.21
C ALA A 184 16.33 -10.53 11.67
N SER A 185 17.56 -10.09 11.87
CA SER A 185 18.64 -10.90 12.39
C SER A 185 19.67 -10.03 13.10
N ASN A 186 20.30 -10.59 14.11
CA ASN A 186 21.48 -10.03 14.78
C ASN A 186 22.80 -10.63 14.27
N VAL A 187 22.75 -11.50 13.26
CA VAL A 187 23.90 -12.17 12.66
C VAL A 187 24.35 -11.44 11.41
N ALA A 188 25.62 -11.09 11.30
CA ALA A 188 26.18 -10.28 10.22
C ALA A 188 26.04 -10.88 8.81
N GLU A 189 25.85 -12.19 8.68
CA GLU A 189 25.62 -12.86 7.39
C GLU A 189 24.22 -12.61 6.79
N PHE A 190 23.30 -12.03 7.57
CA PHE A 190 21.94 -11.77 7.14
C PHE A 190 21.79 -10.29 6.80
N ILE A 191 21.34 -10.00 5.60
CA ILE A 191 20.98 -8.67 5.15
C ILE A 191 19.50 -8.46 5.53
N GLU A 192 19.23 -7.63 6.54
CA GLU A 192 17.87 -7.37 7.05
C GLU A 192 17.03 -8.66 7.21
N GLY A 193 17.63 -9.68 7.86
CA GLY A 193 16.98 -10.96 8.13
C GLY A 193 16.96 -11.97 6.99
N ILE A 194 17.61 -11.68 5.86
CA ILE A 194 17.70 -12.59 4.71
C ILE A 194 19.15 -12.93 4.42
N ARG A 195 19.51 -14.20 4.51
CA ARG A 195 20.80 -14.70 4.03
C ARG A 195 20.72 -14.95 2.53
N VAL A 196 21.65 -14.40 1.77
CA VAL A 196 21.66 -14.48 0.32
C VAL A 196 22.94 -15.10 -0.24
N SER A 197 22.86 -15.64 -1.44
CA SER A 197 24.03 -16.09 -2.22
C SER A 197 24.82 -14.90 -2.79
N LYS A 198 25.95 -15.18 -3.45
CA LYS A 198 26.72 -14.16 -4.19
C LYS A 198 25.87 -13.41 -5.24
N ASN A 199 24.89 -14.09 -5.82
CA ASN A 199 23.96 -13.51 -6.81
C ASN A 199 22.70 -12.92 -6.17
N LYS A 200 22.71 -12.67 -4.85
CA LYS A 200 21.58 -12.14 -4.06
C LYS A 200 20.33 -13.05 -4.10
N MET A 201 20.47 -14.35 -4.41
CA MET A 201 19.38 -15.31 -4.28
C MET A 201 19.16 -15.63 -2.80
N PRO A 202 17.92 -15.58 -2.28
CA PRO A 202 17.65 -15.90 -0.89
C PRO A 202 17.93 -17.37 -0.58
N LEU A 203 18.70 -17.62 0.47
CA LEU A 203 19.06 -18.95 0.97
C LEU A 203 18.28 -19.28 2.24
N GLN A 204 18.21 -18.33 3.18
CA GLN A 204 17.55 -18.49 4.47
C GLN A 204 16.90 -17.19 4.90
N TYR A 205 15.84 -17.32 5.67
CA TYR A 205 15.14 -16.23 6.35
C TYR A 205 15.26 -16.42 7.85
N SER A 206 15.57 -15.35 8.55
CA SER A 206 15.59 -15.27 10.01
C SER A 206 14.32 -14.60 10.48
N ILE A 207 13.52 -15.31 11.26
CA ILE A 207 12.23 -14.87 11.76
C ILE A 207 12.34 -14.63 13.26
N ALA A 208 12.18 -13.38 13.69
CA ALA A 208 12.16 -13.01 15.10
C ALA A 208 10.93 -13.63 15.80
N GLN A 209 11.15 -14.22 16.94
CA GLN A 209 10.11 -14.78 17.81
C GLN A 209 9.81 -13.84 18.98
N SER A 210 8.67 -14.06 19.63
CA SER A 210 8.24 -13.23 20.77
C SER A 210 9.15 -13.30 21.99
N ASP A 211 9.98 -14.34 22.09
CA ASP A 211 10.97 -14.55 23.15
C ASP A 211 12.36 -13.96 22.83
N ASN A 212 12.44 -13.07 21.85
CA ASN A 212 13.69 -12.49 21.31
C ASN A 212 14.67 -13.51 20.71
N THR A 213 14.23 -14.72 20.42
CA THR A 213 15.00 -15.69 19.65
C THR A 213 14.74 -15.54 18.16
N TYR A 214 15.61 -16.14 17.34
CA TYR A 214 15.48 -16.11 15.88
C TYR A 214 15.33 -17.53 15.33
N LYS A 215 14.25 -17.76 14.61
CA LYS A 215 14.03 -19.01 13.89
C LYS A 215 14.56 -18.88 12.46
N ILE A 216 15.59 -19.66 12.13
CA ILE A 216 16.14 -19.68 10.77
C ILE A 216 15.37 -20.71 9.93
N VAL A 217 14.84 -20.26 8.79
CA VAL A 217 14.08 -21.08 7.85
C VAL A 217 14.76 -21.03 6.48
N SER A 218 15.03 -22.18 5.87
CA SER A 218 15.57 -22.25 4.50
C SER A 218 14.56 -21.67 3.50
N ALA A 219 15.03 -20.88 2.54
CA ALA A 219 14.18 -20.29 1.51
C ALA A 219 13.47 -21.36 0.67
N PHE A 220 14.19 -22.44 0.38
CA PHE A 220 13.70 -23.56 -0.43
C PHE A 220 13.96 -24.89 0.27
N SER A 221 13.03 -25.82 0.12
CA SER A 221 13.17 -27.21 0.55
C SER A 221 12.56 -28.12 -0.50
N LYS A 222 13.34 -29.10 -1.01
CA LYS A 222 12.88 -30.08 -2.03
C LYS A 222 12.18 -29.41 -3.23
N GLY A 223 12.71 -28.30 -3.74
CA GLY A 223 12.14 -27.55 -4.87
C GLY A 223 10.91 -26.69 -4.54
N LYS A 224 10.48 -26.65 -3.27
CA LYS A 224 9.34 -25.88 -2.78
C LYS A 224 9.85 -24.63 -2.07
N ARG A 225 9.18 -23.50 -2.24
CA ARG A 225 9.42 -22.30 -1.44
C ARG A 225 8.78 -22.46 -0.05
N ASN A 226 9.57 -22.26 0.99
CA ASN A 226 9.09 -22.29 2.36
C ASN A 226 8.57 -20.91 2.80
N ILE A 227 9.17 -19.86 2.26
CA ILE A 227 8.75 -18.47 2.49
C ILE A 227 8.41 -17.85 1.15
N LEU A 228 7.22 -17.29 1.08
CA LEU A 228 6.80 -16.40 0.00
C LEU A 228 7.23 -14.99 0.38
N HIS A 229 7.90 -14.30 -0.52
CA HIS A 229 8.37 -12.94 -0.35
C HIS A 229 7.83 -12.08 -1.47
N VAL A 230 6.97 -11.15 -1.12
CA VAL A 230 6.28 -10.22 -2.03
C VAL A 230 6.93 -8.86 -1.89
N PHE A 231 7.56 -8.37 -2.94
CA PHE A 231 8.10 -7.01 -3.03
C PHE A 231 8.32 -6.60 -4.49
N GLU A 232 8.43 -5.33 -4.74
CA GLU A 232 8.81 -4.75 -6.03
C GLU A 232 10.32 -4.50 -6.02
N ARG A 233 10.99 -4.93 -7.09
CA ARG A 233 12.42 -4.66 -7.27
C ARG A 233 12.58 -3.44 -8.16
N GLU A 234 13.16 -2.40 -7.63
CA GLU A 234 13.58 -1.21 -8.37
C GLU A 234 15.03 -1.38 -8.89
N ARG A 235 15.81 -2.26 -8.26
CA ARG A 235 17.19 -2.57 -8.63
C ARG A 235 17.42 -4.07 -8.82
N ALA A 236 18.36 -4.42 -9.69
CA ALA A 236 18.59 -5.83 -10.11
C ALA A 236 18.92 -6.78 -8.96
N LYS A 237 19.67 -6.32 -7.96
CA LYS A 237 20.15 -7.14 -6.83
C LYS A 237 19.49 -6.78 -5.50
N GLN A 238 18.41 -6.05 -5.52
CA GLN A 238 17.66 -5.65 -4.34
C GLN A 238 17.13 -6.88 -3.59
N VAL A 239 17.32 -6.88 -2.27
CA VAL A 239 16.97 -7.99 -1.37
C VAL A 239 15.68 -7.72 -0.62
N ARG A 240 15.41 -6.46 -0.26
CA ARG A 240 14.23 -6.01 0.50
C ARG A 240 13.46 -4.95 -0.28
N GLY A 241 12.17 -4.92 -0.09
CA GLY A 241 11.30 -3.89 -0.67
C GLY A 241 11.30 -2.59 0.12
N ILE A 242 10.96 -1.50 -0.56
CA ILE A 242 10.85 -0.13 -0.02
C ILE A 242 9.36 0.24 0.03
N PRO A 243 8.88 0.94 1.08
CA PRO A 243 7.49 1.39 1.15
C PRO A 243 7.08 2.20 -0.08
N PHE A 244 5.91 1.90 -0.62
CA PHE A 244 5.44 2.40 -1.92
C PHE A 244 5.45 3.92 -2.08
N LEU A 245 5.10 4.67 -1.03
CA LEU A 245 5.00 6.13 -1.06
C LEU A 245 6.23 6.84 -0.47
N THR A 246 7.37 6.15 -0.39
CA THR A 246 8.62 6.71 0.17
C THR A 246 8.98 8.07 -0.42
N PRO A 247 8.96 8.32 -1.75
CA PRO A 247 9.37 9.59 -2.33
C PRO A 247 8.47 10.77 -1.96
N VAL A 248 7.21 10.52 -1.59
CA VAL A 248 6.21 11.55 -1.29
C VAL A 248 5.83 11.64 0.20
N MET A 249 6.51 10.92 1.07
CA MET A 249 6.21 10.94 2.52
C MET A 249 6.28 12.34 3.11
N ARG A 250 7.26 13.15 2.68
CA ARG A 250 7.41 14.54 3.15
C ARG A 250 6.37 15.48 2.57
N ASP A 251 5.97 15.27 1.31
CA ASP A 251 4.92 16.10 0.69
C ASP A 251 3.58 15.90 1.41
N VAL A 252 3.29 14.66 1.78
CA VAL A 252 2.08 14.34 2.57
C VAL A 252 2.12 14.98 3.95
N ASP A 253 3.29 15.06 4.60
CA ASP A 253 3.46 15.81 5.84
C ASP A 253 3.27 17.30 5.67
N ALA A 254 3.82 17.86 4.60
CA ALA A 254 3.68 19.28 4.30
C ALA A 254 2.21 19.67 4.10
N ILE A 255 1.43 18.81 3.42
CA ILE A 255 -0.03 18.99 3.28
C ILE A 255 -0.69 19.03 4.66
N ASP A 256 -0.42 18.04 5.52
CA ASP A 256 -1.02 17.95 6.86
C ASP A 256 -0.67 19.16 7.73
N GLN A 257 0.60 19.56 7.72
CA GLN A 257 1.07 20.73 8.48
C GLN A 257 0.41 22.02 7.97
N TYR A 258 0.33 22.20 6.67
CA TYR A 258 -0.29 23.36 6.08
C TYR A 258 -1.78 23.44 6.43
N MET A 259 -2.52 22.32 6.36
CA MET A 259 -3.92 22.25 6.77
C MET A 259 -4.10 22.59 8.26
N ARG A 260 -3.20 22.12 9.13
CA ARG A 260 -3.24 22.44 10.57
C ARG A 260 -2.95 23.90 10.86
N TYR A 261 -1.96 24.48 10.17
CA TYR A 261 -1.66 25.92 10.32
C TYR A 261 -2.81 26.77 9.83
N GLU A 262 -3.42 26.39 8.71
CA GLU A 262 -4.56 27.08 8.15
C GLU A 262 -5.79 26.99 9.07
N LEU A 263 -6.04 25.84 9.66
CA LEU A 263 -7.08 25.68 10.69
C LEU A 263 -6.80 26.53 11.93
N THR A 264 -5.53 26.58 12.36
CA THR A 264 -5.11 27.40 13.51
C THR A 264 -5.30 28.88 13.20
N ALA A 265 -4.89 29.33 12.03
CA ALA A 265 -5.10 30.69 11.58
C ALA A 265 -6.61 31.03 11.47
N ALA A 266 -7.47 30.05 11.04
CA ALA A 266 -8.93 30.20 11.06
C ALA A 266 -9.49 30.42 12.48
N LYS A 267 -9.03 29.61 13.40
CA LYS A 267 -9.43 29.74 14.81
C LYS A 267 -9.00 31.09 15.38
N LEU A 268 -7.76 31.52 15.12
CA LEU A 268 -7.27 32.83 15.59
C LEU A 268 -8.04 33.99 14.95
N ALA A 269 -8.37 33.90 13.64
CA ALA A 269 -9.18 34.93 12.97
C ALA A 269 -10.63 34.97 13.48
N ALA A 270 -11.17 33.87 13.97
CA ALA A 270 -12.51 33.78 14.56
C ALA A 270 -12.55 34.34 16.01
N ILE A 271 -11.39 34.39 16.70
CA ILE A 271 -11.27 35.03 18.00
C ILE A 271 -11.15 36.55 17.76
N PHE A 272 -12.03 37.30 18.38
CA PHE A 272 -12.04 38.77 18.31
C PHE A 272 -10.70 39.31 18.83
N PHE A 273 -9.86 39.87 17.97
CA PHE A 273 -8.62 40.49 18.38
C PHE A 273 -8.78 42.02 18.30
N GLY A 274 -8.79 42.64 19.43
CA GLY A 274 -8.78 44.08 19.55
C GLY A 274 -7.57 44.56 20.33
N SER A 275 -6.94 45.64 19.90
CA SER A 275 -5.94 46.35 20.70
C SER A 275 -6.56 47.59 21.34
N ILE A 276 -6.29 47.82 22.62
CA ILE A 276 -6.68 49.04 23.32
C ILE A 276 -5.54 50.02 23.14
N GLN A 277 -5.84 51.16 22.51
CA GLN A 277 -4.88 52.26 22.40
C GLN A 277 -5.27 53.32 23.43
N THR A 278 -4.38 53.52 24.42
CA THR A 278 -4.56 54.53 25.49
C THR A 278 -3.92 55.84 25.06
N ALA A 279 -4.67 56.92 25.16
CA ALA A 279 -4.21 58.28 24.85
C ALA A 279 -3.31 58.89 25.94
N ALA A 280 -3.27 58.30 27.15
CA ALA A 280 -2.49 58.79 28.30
C ALA A 280 -1.01 58.50 28.15
N LYS A 281 -0.19 59.52 28.25
CA LYS A 281 1.27 59.46 28.07
C LYS A 281 2.05 58.95 29.29
N GLU A 282 1.44 58.64 30.38
CA GLU A 282 2.18 58.24 31.62
C GLU A 282 1.59 57.01 32.27
N ASP A 283 2.41 55.98 32.39
CA ASP A 283 2.43 54.92 33.40
C ASP A 283 1.18 54.08 33.68
N VAL A 284 0.47 53.59 32.68
CA VAL A 284 -0.58 52.58 32.92
C VAL A 284 -0.12 51.14 32.57
N PHE A 285 0.98 50.96 31.88
CA PHE A 285 1.64 49.67 31.72
C PHE A 285 2.90 49.62 32.56
N GLY A 286 2.78 49.25 33.84
CA GLY A 286 3.88 48.82 34.69
C GLY A 286 4.49 47.54 34.15
N GLY A 287 5.17 47.63 33.03
CA GLY A 287 5.85 46.51 32.33
C GLY A 287 7.30 46.83 32.00
N GLY A 288 7.96 47.64 32.80
CA GLY A 288 9.36 48.01 32.66
C GLY A 288 9.91 48.46 34.01
N GLY A 289 9.46 47.88 35.09
CA GLY A 289 10.01 48.14 36.39
C GLY A 289 11.41 47.59 36.50
N GLU A 290 12.45 48.52 36.53
CA GLU A 290 13.70 48.18 37.17
C GLU A 290 13.41 47.59 38.51
N VAL A 291 13.94 46.38 38.74
CA VAL A 291 13.88 45.73 40.04
C VAL A 291 14.68 46.59 41.03
N ASP A 292 14.00 47.29 41.92
CA ASP A 292 14.66 47.94 43.04
C ASP A 292 15.22 46.83 43.96
N LEU A 293 16.53 46.65 43.87
CA LEU A 293 17.29 45.64 44.57
C LEU A 293 17.29 45.86 46.11
N THR A 294 16.62 46.91 46.61
CA THR A 294 16.63 47.27 48.03
C THR A 294 15.38 46.85 48.79
N THR A 295 14.24 46.58 48.16
CA THR A 295 13.00 46.30 48.90
C THR A 295 12.35 44.94 48.63
N GLY A 296 12.76 44.19 47.63
CA GLY A 296 12.32 42.79 47.45
C GLY A 296 10.83 42.58 47.14
N GLU A 297 10.08 43.62 46.80
CA GLU A 297 8.65 43.49 46.45
C GLU A 297 8.48 43.18 44.98
N GLN A 298 7.93 42.00 44.70
CA GLN A 298 7.49 41.61 43.34
C GLN A 298 6.26 42.40 42.96
N GLN A 299 6.38 43.33 42.02
CA GLN A 299 5.21 43.92 41.36
C GLN A 299 4.45 42.83 40.58
N GLN A 300 3.19 42.64 40.95
CA GLN A 300 2.29 41.73 40.26
C GLN A 300 2.08 42.18 38.81
N THR A 301 2.60 41.41 37.87
CA THR A 301 2.27 41.53 36.43
C THR A 301 0.80 41.16 36.27
N VAL A 302 -0.07 42.09 35.99
CA VAL A 302 -1.48 41.83 35.66
C VAL A 302 -1.54 41.09 34.32
N LYS A 303 -1.66 39.76 34.37
CA LYS A 303 -1.98 38.96 33.21
C LYS A 303 -3.45 39.20 32.84
N ASN A 304 -3.70 40.08 31.89
CA ASN A 304 -5.03 40.23 31.31
C ASN A 304 -5.33 38.99 30.44
N THR A 305 -5.99 37.99 31.04
CA THR A 305 -6.48 36.81 30.32
C THR A 305 -7.84 37.19 29.74
N VAL A 306 -7.92 37.41 28.41
CA VAL A 306 -9.19 37.58 27.72
C VAL A 306 -9.90 36.22 27.72
N LYS A 307 -11.00 36.11 28.49
CA LYS A 307 -11.88 34.94 28.45
C LYS A 307 -12.85 35.08 27.27
N GLU A 308 -13.21 33.98 26.66
CA GLU A 308 -14.26 33.94 25.63
C GLU A 308 -15.52 34.61 26.21
N ASN A 309 -16.15 35.51 25.43
CA ASN A 309 -17.35 36.30 25.80
C ASN A 309 -17.15 37.33 26.92
N SER A 310 -15.95 37.84 27.19
CA SER A 310 -15.77 38.95 28.14
C SER A 310 -15.91 40.31 27.44
N ILE A 311 -16.76 41.18 27.98
CA ILE A 311 -16.83 42.58 27.58
C ILE A 311 -15.79 43.33 28.41
N THR A 312 -14.77 43.88 27.76
CA THR A 312 -13.74 44.69 28.43
C THR A 312 -14.27 46.12 28.54
N GLN A 313 -14.33 46.64 29.78
CA GLN A 313 -14.68 48.01 30.02
C GLN A 313 -13.48 48.93 29.70
N LEU A 314 -13.68 49.89 28.82
CA LEU A 314 -12.68 50.86 28.36
C LEU A 314 -12.64 52.08 29.30
N ALA A 315 -11.42 52.59 29.58
CA ALA A 315 -11.29 53.85 30.29
C ALA A 315 -11.61 55.07 29.39
N ILE A 316 -11.90 56.20 29.97
CA ILE A 316 -12.18 57.44 29.19
C ILE A 316 -10.89 57.85 28.45
N GLY A 317 -10.96 57.84 27.12
CA GLY A 317 -9.81 58.14 26.24
C GLY A 317 -9.15 56.95 25.61
N ASP A 318 -9.61 55.72 25.93
CA ASP A 318 -9.18 54.50 25.26
C ASP A 318 -9.96 54.24 23.97
N GLU A 319 -9.27 53.85 22.91
CA GLU A 319 -9.85 53.48 21.64
C GLU A 319 -9.64 51.98 21.39
N LEU A 320 -10.71 51.22 21.19
CA LEU A 320 -10.63 49.82 20.81
C LEU A 320 -10.45 49.74 19.30
N LYS A 321 -9.25 49.38 18.85
CA LYS A 321 -8.98 49.06 17.46
C LYS A 321 -9.20 47.57 17.19
N ILE A 322 -10.24 47.26 16.47
CA ILE A 322 -10.56 45.94 16.01
C ILE A 322 -9.71 45.63 14.75
N HIS A 323 -8.76 44.71 14.86
CA HIS A 323 -8.02 44.25 13.72
C HIS A 323 -8.78 43.11 13.05
N GLN A 324 -9.67 43.42 12.08
CA GLN A 324 -10.20 42.42 11.16
C GLN A 324 -9.07 42.02 10.22
N GLN A 325 -8.43 40.88 10.47
CA GLN A 325 -7.63 40.25 9.47
C GLN A 325 -8.57 39.63 8.43
N GLY A 326 -8.74 40.30 7.30
CA GLY A 326 -9.34 39.73 6.12
C GLY A 326 -8.55 38.46 5.74
N ARG A 327 -9.22 37.31 5.86
CA ARG A 327 -8.57 36.04 5.65
C ARG A 327 -8.97 35.49 4.29
N ASP A 328 -8.34 36.03 3.25
CA ASP A 328 -8.39 35.46 1.91
C ASP A 328 -7.08 34.74 1.66
N ASN A 329 -7.10 33.38 1.66
CA ASN A 329 -5.95 32.60 1.23
C ASN A 329 -6.27 31.90 -0.12
N PRO A 330 -6.17 32.66 -1.24
CA PRO A 330 -6.52 32.13 -2.56
C PRO A 330 -5.58 31.00 -3.03
N ASN A 331 -4.48 30.79 -2.33
CA ASN A 331 -3.48 29.78 -2.69
C ASN A 331 -3.67 28.46 -1.92
N TYR A 332 -4.60 28.39 -0.96
CA TYR A 332 -4.81 27.20 -0.15
C TYR A 332 -5.16 25.98 -1.01
N ASP A 333 -6.24 26.08 -1.78
CA ASP A 333 -6.70 24.98 -2.63
C ASP A 333 -5.67 24.63 -3.70
N LYS A 334 -5.01 25.61 -4.28
CA LYS A 334 -3.98 25.41 -5.31
C LYS A 334 -2.78 24.63 -4.75
N PHE A 335 -2.33 24.98 -3.55
CA PHE A 335 -1.22 24.29 -2.90
C PHE A 335 -1.58 22.81 -2.61
N ILE A 336 -2.75 22.58 -1.99
CA ILE A 336 -3.23 21.22 -1.68
C ILE A 336 -3.34 20.39 -2.96
N MET A 337 -3.99 20.94 -4.00
CA MET A 337 -4.20 20.22 -5.26
C MET A 337 -2.88 19.91 -5.98
N THR A 338 -1.93 20.86 -6.02
CA THR A 338 -0.61 20.63 -6.64
C THR A 338 0.18 19.57 -5.88
N SER A 339 0.14 19.58 -4.57
CA SER A 339 0.81 18.58 -3.73
C SER A 339 0.19 17.20 -3.90
N LEU A 340 -1.13 17.09 -3.97
CA LEU A 340 -1.83 15.84 -4.24
C LEU A 340 -1.59 15.33 -5.67
N GLN A 341 -1.41 16.23 -6.67
CA GLN A 341 -0.98 15.85 -8.02
C GLN A 341 0.41 15.20 -8.02
N LYS A 342 1.34 15.69 -7.18
CA LYS A 342 2.65 15.05 -7.01
C LYS A 342 2.51 13.63 -6.43
N VAL A 343 1.67 13.46 -5.40
CA VAL A 343 1.35 12.14 -4.82
C VAL A 343 0.71 11.22 -5.86
N SER A 344 -0.22 11.74 -6.68
CA SER A 344 -0.86 11.01 -7.78
C SER A 344 0.15 10.57 -8.84
N SER A 345 1.07 11.46 -9.23
CA SER A 345 2.12 11.16 -10.21
C SER A 345 3.04 10.04 -9.74
N GLU A 346 3.47 10.08 -8.49
CA GLU A 346 4.35 9.07 -7.89
C GLU A 346 3.64 7.73 -7.72
N SER A 347 2.45 7.74 -7.15
CA SER A 347 1.66 6.51 -6.93
C SER A 347 1.09 5.91 -8.22
N ARG A 348 1.11 6.66 -9.33
CA ARG A 348 0.44 6.30 -10.60
C ARG A 348 -1.07 6.04 -10.44
N ILE A 349 -1.65 6.52 -9.33
CA ILE A 349 -3.08 6.47 -9.05
C ILE A 349 -3.68 7.83 -9.40
N PRO A 350 -4.67 7.91 -10.30
CA PRO A 350 -5.32 9.16 -10.66
C PRO A 350 -5.85 9.94 -9.47
N LEU A 351 -5.75 11.27 -9.53
CA LEU A 351 -6.16 12.16 -8.45
C LEU A 351 -7.65 12.02 -8.12
N GLU A 352 -8.49 11.79 -9.14
CA GLU A 352 -9.92 11.56 -8.99
C GLU A 352 -10.24 10.35 -8.11
N ILE A 353 -9.40 9.31 -8.19
CA ILE A 353 -9.53 8.11 -7.35
C ILE A 353 -9.05 8.40 -5.93
N ILE A 354 -7.93 9.13 -5.76
CA ILE A 354 -7.39 9.51 -4.45
C ILE A 354 -8.40 10.36 -3.67
N LEU A 355 -9.06 11.31 -4.36
CA LEU A 355 -10.04 12.21 -3.77
C LEU A 355 -11.46 11.62 -3.71
N ALA A 356 -11.68 10.46 -4.36
CA ALA A 356 -13.00 9.88 -4.60
C ALA A 356 -14.00 10.91 -5.21
N GLN A 357 -13.49 11.79 -6.08
CA GLN A 357 -14.23 12.89 -6.65
C GLN A 357 -14.04 12.98 -8.16
N PHE A 358 -15.11 12.77 -8.91
CA PHE A 358 -15.13 12.78 -10.37
C PHE A 358 -15.81 14.07 -10.85
N VAL A 359 -15.07 15.16 -10.92
CA VAL A 359 -15.55 16.48 -11.41
C VAL A 359 -15.20 16.73 -12.87
N SER A 360 -14.38 15.85 -13.47
CA SER A 360 -13.96 15.94 -14.86
C SER A 360 -15.02 15.40 -15.81
N SER A 361 -14.88 15.69 -17.11
CA SER A 361 -15.77 15.13 -18.12
C SER A 361 -15.68 13.60 -18.18
N TYR A 362 -16.75 12.95 -18.64
CA TYR A 362 -16.79 11.49 -18.86
C TYR A 362 -15.52 10.96 -19.56
N SER A 363 -15.08 11.63 -20.62
CA SER A 363 -13.89 11.21 -21.39
C SER A 363 -12.61 11.29 -20.56
N ALA A 364 -12.48 12.33 -19.71
CA ALA A 364 -11.32 12.49 -18.85
C ALA A 364 -11.32 11.45 -17.72
N SER A 365 -12.47 11.18 -17.09
CA SER A 365 -12.60 10.13 -16.06
C SER A 365 -12.28 8.75 -16.63
N ARG A 366 -12.76 8.44 -17.84
CA ARG A 366 -12.43 7.19 -18.53
C ARG A 366 -10.93 7.08 -18.85
N ALA A 367 -10.30 8.15 -19.31
CA ALA A 367 -8.86 8.19 -19.57
C ALA A 367 -8.05 7.96 -18.28
N ALA A 368 -8.47 8.54 -17.16
CA ALA A 368 -7.86 8.32 -15.85
C ALA A 368 -7.96 6.84 -15.42
N MET A 369 -9.14 6.22 -15.59
CA MET A 369 -9.31 4.80 -15.30
C MET A 369 -8.45 3.89 -16.20
N LEU A 370 -8.35 4.18 -17.50
CA LEU A 370 -7.47 3.45 -18.41
C LEU A 370 -5.98 3.60 -18.01
N GLN A 371 -5.59 4.77 -17.55
CA GLN A 371 -4.24 5.00 -17.04
C GLN A 371 -3.99 4.21 -15.75
N MET A 372 -4.98 4.13 -14.85
CA MET A 372 -4.93 3.31 -13.64
C MET A 372 -4.66 1.83 -13.98
N MET A 373 -5.28 1.28 -15.02
CA MET A 373 -5.08 -0.12 -15.40
C MET A 373 -3.65 -0.44 -15.85
N LYS A 374 -2.89 0.55 -16.34
CA LYS A 374 -1.45 0.38 -16.64
C LYS A 374 -0.61 0.17 -15.37
N PHE A 375 -1.07 0.67 -14.24
CA PHE A 375 -0.49 0.38 -12.94
C PHE A 375 -1.01 -0.96 -12.39
N VAL A 376 -2.33 -1.17 -12.41
CA VAL A 376 -3.00 -2.33 -11.81
C VAL A 376 -2.53 -3.66 -12.41
N ASN A 377 -2.45 -3.77 -13.76
CA ASN A 377 -2.15 -5.04 -14.42
C ASN A 377 -0.75 -5.59 -14.09
N PRO A 378 0.35 -4.84 -14.18
CA PRO A 378 1.67 -5.32 -13.77
C PRO A 378 1.75 -5.67 -12.28
N GLU A 379 1.15 -4.84 -11.42
CA GLU A 379 1.10 -5.05 -9.97
C GLU A 379 0.35 -6.36 -9.64
N ARG A 380 -0.81 -6.57 -10.26
CA ARG A 380 -1.61 -7.78 -10.12
C ARG A 380 -0.80 -9.01 -10.51
N MET A 381 -0.12 -8.97 -11.65
CA MET A 381 0.74 -10.07 -12.11
C MET A 381 1.93 -10.33 -11.18
N ASN A 382 2.57 -9.29 -10.66
CA ASN A 382 3.65 -9.43 -9.68
C ASN A 382 3.14 -10.11 -8.40
N PHE A 383 2.02 -9.66 -7.86
CA PHE A 383 1.41 -10.23 -6.66
C PHE A 383 0.93 -11.68 -6.87
N ILE A 384 0.29 -11.97 -8.01
CA ILE A 384 -0.11 -13.35 -8.38
C ILE A 384 1.11 -14.27 -8.37
N ASN A 385 2.18 -13.90 -9.05
CA ASN A 385 3.38 -14.73 -9.20
C ASN A 385 4.14 -14.91 -7.87
N SER A 386 4.09 -13.92 -6.99
CA SER A 386 4.84 -13.93 -5.72
C SER A 386 4.07 -14.59 -4.58
N PHE A 387 2.73 -14.49 -4.57
CA PHE A 387 1.88 -14.94 -3.47
C PHE A 387 0.81 -15.97 -3.88
N CYS A 388 -0.08 -15.60 -4.81
CA CYS A 388 -1.27 -16.40 -5.10
C CYS A 388 -0.96 -17.72 -5.79
N LYS A 389 -0.18 -17.68 -6.86
CA LYS A 389 0.20 -18.85 -7.65
C LYS A 389 0.98 -19.90 -6.84
N PRO A 390 2.08 -19.56 -6.14
CA PRO A 390 2.81 -20.55 -5.35
C PRO A 390 1.97 -21.14 -4.20
N THR A 391 1.04 -20.39 -3.63
CA THR A 391 0.09 -20.89 -2.63
C THR A 391 -0.83 -21.95 -3.25
N ARG A 392 -1.50 -21.64 -4.35
CA ARG A 392 -2.38 -22.55 -5.07
C ARG A 392 -1.65 -23.83 -5.49
N GLU A 393 -0.46 -23.71 -6.06
CA GLU A 393 0.36 -24.84 -6.46
C GLU A 393 0.67 -25.77 -5.29
N GLN A 394 0.91 -25.24 -4.09
CA GLN A 394 1.17 -26.06 -2.91
C GLN A 394 -0.10 -26.73 -2.39
N VAL A 395 -1.24 -26.02 -2.38
CA VAL A 395 -2.52 -26.57 -1.92
C VAL A 395 -2.95 -27.74 -2.81
N ILE A 396 -2.94 -27.58 -4.14
CA ILE A 396 -3.29 -28.64 -5.08
C ILE A 396 -2.31 -29.82 -4.98
N THR A 397 -1.02 -29.55 -4.95
CA THR A 397 -0.02 -30.61 -4.78
C THR A 397 -0.24 -31.39 -3.50
N TRP A 398 -0.65 -30.71 -2.43
CA TRP A 398 -0.97 -31.37 -1.17
C TRP A 398 -2.25 -32.22 -1.26
N GLY A 399 -3.30 -31.76 -1.91
CA GLY A 399 -4.52 -32.54 -2.18
C GLY A 399 -4.23 -33.84 -2.95
N ILE A 400 -3.32 -33.79 -3.92
CA ILE A 400 -2.88 -34.98 -4.65
C ILE A 400 -2.08 -35.93 -3.74
N LEU A 401 -1.18 -35.42 -2.92
CA LEU A 401 -0.40 -36.24 -1.98
C LEU A 401 -1.24 -36.89 -0.89
N GLN A 402 -2.36 -36.29 -0.51
CA GLN A 402 -3.32 -36.88 0.43
C GLN A 402 -4.28 -37.89 -0.23
N GLY A 403 -4.33 -37.92 -1.56
CA GLY A 403 -5.27 -38.76 -2.30
C GLY A 403 -6.67 -38.16 -2.48
N ASP A 404 -6.86 -36.88 -2.13
CA ASP A 404 -8.12 -36.16 -2.37
C ASP A 404 -8.33 -35.86 -3.86
N LEU A 405 -7.22 -35.71 -4.60
CA LEU A 405 -7.21 -35.48 -6.04
C LEU A 405 -6.44 -36.60 -6.74
N ILE A 406 -7.07 -37.25 -7.71
CA ILE A 406 -6.48 -38.36 -8.48
C ILE A 406 -6.09 -37.84 -9.87
N VAL A 407 -4.79 -37.71 -10.11
CA VAL A 407 -4.22 -37.17 -11.34
C VAL A 407 -3.13 -38.10 -11.85
N PRO A 408 -3.22 -38.62 -13.09
CA PRO A 408 -2.18 -39.49 -13.64
C PRO A 408 -0.89 -38.72 -13.90
N ASP A 409 0.26 -39.32 -13.62
CA ASP A 409 1.60 -38.79 -13.94
C ASP A 409 1.81 -37.32 -13.58
N PHE A 410 1.21 -36.90 -12.45
CA PHE A 410 1.21 -35.48 -12.03
C PHE A 410 2.64 -34.94 -11.84
N PHE A 411 3.50 -35.68 -11.14
CA PHE A 411 4.83 -35.18 -10.80
C PHE A 411 5.74 -34.98 -12.02
N GLU A 412 5.54 -35.79 -13.05
CA GLU A 412 6.28 -35.67 -14.31
C GLU A 412 5.78 -34.48 -15.14
N ASN A 413 4.47 -34.21 -15.11
CA ASN A 413 3.81 -33.19 -15.91
C ASN A 413 3.30 -32.00 -15.06
N ARG A 414 3.87 -31.79 -13.87
CA ARG A 414 3.38 -30.83 -12.85
C ARG A 414 3.16 -29.42 -13.42
N ALA A 415 4.09 -28.94 -14.27
CA ALA A 415 4.00 -27.60 -14.84
C ALA A 415 2.81 -27.42 -15.80
N ALA A 416 2.40 -28.48 -16.51
CA ALA A 416 1.26 -28.46 -17.43
C ALA A 416 -0.08 -28.55 -16.66
N TYR A 417 -0.15 -29.36 -15.59
CA TYR A 417 -1.33 -29.51 -14.75
C TYR A 417 -1.63 -28.25 -13.92
N LEU A 418 -0.62 -27.59 -13.37
CA LEU A 418 -0.80 -26.45 -12.45
C LEU A 418 -1.02 -25.10 -13.15
N LYS A 419 -1.17 -25.09 -14.47
CA LYS A 419 -1.52 -23.84 -15.21
C LYS A 419 -2.89 -23.36 -14.78
N ALA A 420 -2.97 -22.06 -14.51
CA ALA A 420 -4.22 -21.37 -14.21
C ALA A 420 -4.16 -19.94 -14.73
N ILE A 421 -5.30 -19.41 -15.09
CA ILE A 421 -5.53 -17.98 -15.26
C ILE A 421 -6.00 -17.40 -13.92
N TRP A 422 -5.73 -16.13 -13.73
CA TRP A 422 -6.15 -15.41 -12.52
C TRP A 422 -7.05 -14.24 -12.92
N ILE A 423 -8.19 -14.16 -12.29
CA ILE A 423 -9.23 -13.18 -12.56
C ILE A 423 -9.33 -12.29 -11.31
N GLY A 424 -9.19 -11.00 -11.51
CA GLY A 424 -9.45 -9.99 -10.48
C GLY A 424 -10.69 -9.19 -10.82
N ASP A 425 -11.13 -8.34 -9.90
CA ASP A 425 -12.27 -7.48 -10.14
C ASP A 425 -12.04 -6.63 -11.40
N PRO A 426 -13.06 -6.51 -12.26
CA PRO A 426 -13.01 -5.64 -13.43
C PRO A 426 -12.94 -4.17 -13.02
N MET A 427 -12.55 -3.32 -13.96
CA MET A 427 -12.41 -1.88 -13.70
C MET A 427 -13.75 -1.18 -13.46
N GLY A 428 -14.86 -1.84 -13.58
CA GLY A 428 -16.17 -1.19 -13.59
C GLY A 428 -16.42 -0.40 -14.89
N SER A 429 -17.67 -0.21 -15.22
CA SER A 429 -18.08 0.52 -16.43
C SER A 429 -18.65 1.88 -16.01
N VAL A 430 -18.20 2.96 -16.68
CA VAL A 430 -18.79 4.29 -16.53
C VAL A 430 -20.04 4.43 -17.42
N ASP A 431 -20.09 3.69 -18.54
CA ASP A 431 -21.24 3.61 -19.46
C ASP A 431 -21.41 2.14 -19.92
N PRO A 432 -22.19 1.35 -19.17
CA PRO A 432 -22.34 -0.09 -19.45
C PRO A 432 -22.82 -0.37 -20.87
N VAL A 433 -23.70 0.48 -21.43
CA VAL A 433 -24.26 0.27 -22.77
C VAL A 433 -23.20 0.41 -23.84
N LYS A 434 -22.33 1.43 -23.74
CA LYS A 434 -21.23 1.62 -24.71
C LYS A 434 -20.20 0.54 -24.58
N ASP A 435 -19.86 0.12 -23.38
CA ASP A 435 -18.86 -0.91 -23.16
C ASP A 435 -19.34 -2.27 -23.69
N VAL A 436 -20.59 -2.67 -23.40
CA VAL A 436 -21.18 -3.90 -23.98
C VAL A 436 -21.22 -3.85 -25.50
N LYS A 437 -21.61 -2.72 -26.12
CA LYS A 437 -21.59 -2.57 -27.59
C LYS A 437 -20.18 -2.70 -28.16
N ALA A 438 -19.17 -2.13 -27.50
CA ALA A 438 -17.78 -2.24 -27.93
C ALA A 438 -17.28 -3.70 -27.87
N HIS A 439 -17.66 -4.45 -26.83
CA HIS A 439 -17.33 -5.88 -26.72
C HIS A 439 -18.06 -6.73 -27.76
N ILE A 440 -19.33 -6.44 -28.04
CA ILE A 440 -20.08 -7.13 -29.12
C ILE A 440 -19.38 -6.90 -30.46
N LEU A 441 -19.06 -5.66 -30.81
CA LEU A 441 -18.34 -5.34 -32.04
C LEU A 441 -16.97 -6.02 -32.14
N ALA A 442 -16.25 -6.13 -31.00
CA ALA A 442 -14.96 -6.84 -30.98
C ALA A 442 -15.12 -8.34 -31.21
N ILE A 443 -16.18 -8.96 -30.69
CA ILE A 443 -16.49 -10.39 -30.90
C ILE A 443 -16.89 -10.62 -32.36
N ASP A 444 -17.78 -9.80 -32.91
CA ASP A 444 -18.29 -9.92 -34.30
C ASP A 444 -17.18 -9.77 -35.33
N ASN A 445 -16.17 -8.93 -35.03
CA ASN A 445 -15.00 -8.76 -35.89
C ASN A 445 -13.82 -9.70 -35.53
N HIS A 446 -14.02 -10.72 -34.72
CA HIS A 446 -13.00 -11.69 -34.31
C HIS A 446 -11.77 -11.07 -33.57
N LEU A 447 -11.92 -9.89 -32.96
CA LEU A 447 -10.88 -9.20 -32.17
C LEU A 447 -10.90 -9.58 -30.70
N GLY A 448 -11.97 -10.26 -30.25
CA GLY A 448 -12.15 -10.69 -28.87
C GLY A 448 -12.89 -12.03 -28.77
N THR A 449 -12.89 -12.61 -27.56
CA THR A 449 -13.65 -13.81 -27.26
C THR A 449 -14.77 -13.48 -26.28
N ARG A 450 -15.85 -14.27 -26.27
CA ARG A 450 -16.94 -14.12 -25.29
C ARG A 450 -16.45 -14.33 -23.87
N GLU A 451 -15.57 -15.31 -23.65
CA GLU A 451 -14.95 -15.58 -22.35
C GLU A 451 -14.21 -14.34 -21.80
N LYS A 452 -13.34 -13.74 -22.62
CA LYS A 452 -12.63 -12.52 -22.22
C LYS A 452 -13.58 -11.36 -21.98
N SER A 453 -14.55 -11.14 -22.85
CA SER A 453 -15.53 -10.05 -22.71
C SER A 453 -16.40 -10.20 -21.46
N THR A 454 -16.83 -11.41 -21.13
CA THR A 454 -17.57 -11.71 -19.89
C THR A 454 -16.75 -11.39 -18.65
N SER A 455 -15.47 -11.79 -18.65
CA SER A 455 -14.54 -11.50 -17.57
C SER A 455 -14.23 -10.00 -17.44
N ASP A 456 -13.95 -9.32 -18.56
CA ASP A 456 -13.62 -7.88 -18.57
C ASP A 456 -14.79 -7.00 -18.10
N LEU A 457 -16.04 -7.42 -18.38
CA LEU A 457 -17.27 -6.75 -17.95
C LEU A 457 -17.71 -7.14 -16.52
N GLY A 458 -17.04 -8.10 -15.88
CA GLY A 458 -17.35 -8.52 -14.52
C GLY A 458 -18.53 -9.44 -14.35
N HIS A 459 -18.95 -10.09 -15.44
CA HIS A 459 -20.08 -11.02 -15.45
C HIS A 459 -19.66 -12.49 -15.18
N GLY A 460 -18.49 -12.69 -14.55
CA GLY A 460 -18.02 -14.00 -14.13
C GLY A 460 -17.37 -14.81 -15.25
N ASP A 461 -17.62 -16.12 -15.28
CA ASP A 461 -17.05 -17.06 -16.22
C ASP A 461 -18.06 -17.40 -17.32
N PHE A 462 -17.66 -17.35 -18.59
CA PHE A 462 -18.54 -17.58 -19.73
C PHE A 462 -19.12 -18.99 -19.75
N GLU A 463 -18.30 -20.02 -19.50
CA GLU A 463 -18.78 -21.42 -19.53
C GLU A 463 -19.82 -21.67 -18.43
N THR A 464 -19.56 -21.18 -17.21
CA THR A 464 -20.51 -21.23 -16.09
C THR A 464 -21.82 -20.50 -16.44
N ASN A 465 -21.73 -19.31 -17.04
CA ASN A 465 -22.92 -18.57 -17.46
C ASN A 465 -23.74 -19.32 -18.50
N VAL A 466 -23.09 -19.98 -19.47
CA VAL A 466 -23.80 -20.81 -20.47
C VAL A 466 -24.50 -22.01 -19.84
N GLU A 467 -23.89 -22.65 -18.83
CA GLU A 467 -24.54 -23.74 -18.10
C GLU A 467 -25.75 -23.27 -17.30
N ILE A 468 -25.63 -22.10 -16.65
CA ILE A 468 -26.74 -21.49 -15.92
C ILE A 468 -27.88 -21.12 -16.88
N LEU A 469 -27.58 -20.45 -18.00
CA LEU A 469 -28.57 -20.08 -19.01
C LEU A 469 -29.32 -21.29 -19.56
N LYS A 470 -28.62 -22.41 -19.83
CA LYS A 470 -29.31 -23.66 -20.26
C LYS A 470 -30.31 -24.15 -19.22
N LYS A 471 -29.94 -24.12 -17.93
CA LYS A 471 -30.86 -24.52 -16.84
C LYS A 471 -32.05 -23.54 -16.73
N GLU A 472 -31.77 -22.24 -16.87
CA GLU A 472 -32.83 -21.22 -16.86
C GLU A 472 -33.78 -21.39 -18.04
N ASP A 473 -33.28 -21.64 -19.26
CA ASP A 473 -34.10 -21.92 -20.43
C ASP A 473 -34.97 -23.16 -20.25
N GLU A 474 -34.45 -24.23 -19.64
CA GLU A 474 -35.22 -25.43 -19.30
C GLU A 474 -36.34 -25.14 -18.28
N LEU A 475 -36.08 -24.29 -17.30
CA LEU A 475 -37.05 -23.86 -16.30
C LEU A 475 -38.14 -22.94 -16.88
N LEU A 476 -37.79 -22.12 -17.89
CA LEU A 476 -38.71 -21.17 -18.50
C LEU A 476 -39.56 -21.80 -19.59
N LYS A 477 -39.13 -22.88 -20.26
CA LYS A 477 -39.89 -23.59 -21.29
C LYS A 477 -41.35 -23.87 -20.92
N PRO A 478 -41.70 -24.30 -19.71
CA PRO A 478 -43.10 -24.51 -19.35
C PRO A 478 -43.94 -23.24 -19.20
N LEU A 479 -43.28 -22.07 -19.09
CA LEU A 479 -43.94 -20.79 -18.86
C LEU A 479 -44.10 -19.96 -20.13
N ILE A 480 -43.41 -20.31 -21.21
CA ILE A 480 -43.52 -19.65 -22.52
C ILE A 480 -44.56 -20.43 -23.30
N PRO A 481 -45.74 -19.83 -23.67
CA PRO A 481 -46.69 -20.50 -24.55
C PRO A 481 -46.00 -20.81 -25.86
N GLU A 482 -46.20 -22.04 -26.44
CA GLU A 482 -45.78 -22.34 -27.77
C GLU A 482 -46.51 -21.36 -28.72
N GLU A 483 -45.77 -20.43 -29.33
CA GLU A 483 -46.30 -19.67 -30.46
C GLU A 483 -46.69 -20.68 -31.54
N GLU A 484 -47.98 -20.79 -31.82
CA GLU A 484 -48.52 -21.53 -32.97
C GLU A 484 -47.77 -21.02 -34.23
N VAL A 485 -46.91 -21.88 -34.75
CA VAL A 485 -46.32 -21.66 -36.09
C VAL A 485 -47.49 -21.78 -37.06
N ASN A 486 -48.13 -20.63 -37.34
CA ASN A 486 -49.08 -20.53 -38.46
C ASN A 486 -48.29 -20.72 -39.75
N ASN A 487 -48.32 -21.98 -40.19
CA ASN A 487 -48.02 -22.32 -41.59
C ASN A 487 -49.19 -21.85 -42.47
N ASP A 488 -49.23 -20.56 -42.76
CA ASP A 488 -50.02 -20.07 -43.87
C ASP A 488 -49.17 -20.18 -45.16
N ASN A 489 -49.13 -21.42 -45.66
CA ASN A 489 -48.90 -21.67 -47.09
C ASN A 489 -50.23 -21.46 -47.82
N ASN A 490 -50.41 -20.33 -48.51
CA ASN A 490 -51.21 -20.22 -49.71
C ASN A 490 -50.62 -19.14 -50.64
#